data_1abfd44c50c61019e60a42f3c54caa14
#
_entry.id   1abfd44c50c61019e60a42f3c54caa14
#
_cell.length_a   1.000
_cell.length_b   1.000
_cell.length_c   1.000
_cell.angle_alpha   90.00
_cell.angle_beta   90.00
_cell.angle_gamma   90.00
#
_symmetry.space_group_name_H-M   'P 1'
#
loop_
_entity.id
_entity.type
_entity.pdbx_description
1 polymer ?
#
loop_
_entity_poly.entity_id
_entity_poly.type
_entity_poly.pdbx_seq_one_letter_code
_entity_poly.pdbx_strand_id
1 'polypeptide(L)'
;MYQFAHNDANKEKEERYITPEDYKNKLIADYIEPVLLKGAVPVLVTAIAMKDFDEEGRCRISFPEYRDNCLEIGKEKGIKVIDLGKITADFNTKLGEEGCREIYMNLRPSMYEAVTEGKEDNAHLRQEGAFIYAGFVFKELKEIL
;
A
#
# COMPACT_ATOMS: atom_id res chain seq x y z
N MET A 1 8.17 -6.09 9.52
CA MET A 1 7.49 -5.10 8.66
C MET A 1 6.00 -5.36 8.65
N TYR A 2 5.18 -4.30 8.67
CA TYR A 2 3.71 -4.37 8.60
C TYR A 2 3.18 -3.43 7.53
N GLN A 3 2.33 -3.94 6.63
CA GLN A 3 1.64 -3.18 5.60
C GLN A 3 0.18 -3.63 5.54
N PHE A 4 -0.74 -2.73 5.86
CA PHE A 4 -2.18 -2.97 5.89
C PHE A 4 -2.92 -1.82 5.18
N ALA A 5 -4.20 -1.69 5.38
CA ALA A 5 -5.17 -0.69 4.99
C ALA A 5 -6.07 -1.03 3.79
N HIS A 6 -5.61 -1.69 2.72
CA HIS A 6 -6.47 -1.96 1.57
C HIS A 6 -7.77 -2.69 1.92
N ASN A 7 -7.69 -3.71 2.80
CA ASN A 7 -8.86 -4.42 3.26
C ASN A 7 -9.57 -3.68 4.39
N ASP A 8 -8.80 -3.08 5.29
CA ASP A 8 -9.32 -2.35 6.46
C ASP A 8 -10.13 -1.11 6.06
N ALA A 9 -9.79 -0.45 4.97
CA ALA A 9 -10.47 0.74 4.47
C ALA A 9 -11.72 0.43 3.62
N ASN A 10 -12.02 -0.85 3.34
CA ASN A 10 -13.12 -1.22 2.47
C ASN A 10 -14.46 -1.21 3.23
N LYS A 11 -15.18 -0.08 3.13
CA LYS A 11 -16.48 0.12 3.77
C LYS A 11 -17.61 -0.79 3.25
N GLU A 12 -17.45 -1.41 2.08
CA GLU A 12 -18.40 -2.36 1.53
C GLU A 12 -18.33 -3.75 2.21
N LYS A 13 -17.27 -3.98 2.97
CA LYS A 13 -17.00 -5.24 3.66
C LYS A 13 -16.97 -5.01 5.17
N GLU A 14 -18.18 -4.87 5.76
CA GLU A 14 -18.35 -4.56 7.18
C GLU A 14 -17.56 -5.49 8.11
N GLU A 15 -17.43 -6.77 7.75
CA GLU A 15 -16.75 -7.79 8.55
C GLU A 15 -15.24 -7.54 8.73
N ARG A 16 -14.65 -6.68 7.91
CA ARG A 16 -13.22 -6.35 7.97
C ARG A 16 -12.91 -4.85 7.93
N TYR A 17 -13.95 -4.04 7.73
CA TYR A 17 -13.77 -2.59 7.79
C TYR A 17 -13.38 -2.15 9.20
N ILE A 18 -12.34 -1.34 9.30
CA ILE A 18 -11.84 -0.76 10.54
C ILE A 18 -11.76 0.75 10.32
N THR A 19 -12.34 1.56 11.22
CA THR A 19 -12.22 3.02 11.13
C THR A 19 -10.75 3.46 11.21
N PRO A 20 -10.36 4.61 10.66
CA PRO A 20 -8.98 5.11 10.81
C PRO A 20 -8.53 5.23 12.27
N GLU A 21 -9.42 5.62 13.18
CA GLU A 21 -9.13 5.71 14.62
C GLU A 21 -8.85 4.32 15.22
N ASP A 22 -9.73 3.35 14.99
CA ASP A 22 -9.55 1.98 15.46
C ASP A 22 -8.32 1.32 14.82
N TYR A 23 -8.04 1.62 13.56
CA TYR A 23 -6.85 1.14 12.86
C TYR A 23 -5.58 1.60 13.58
N LYS A 24 -5.48 2.90 13.94
CA LYS A 24 -4.33 3.42 14.68
C LYS A 24 -4.15 2.69 16.01
N ASN A 25 -5.23 2.55 16.79
CA ASN A 25 -5.21 1.90 18.09
C ASN A 25 -4.81 0.42 18.01
N LYS A 26 -5.42 -0.33 17.07
CA LYS A 26 -5.11 -1.75 16.85
C LYS A 26 -3.68 -1.96 16.35
N LEU A 27 -3.20 -1.13 15.43
CA LEU A 27 -1.84 -1.23 14.92
C LEU A 27 -0.81 -1.08 16.03
N ILE A 28 -1.04 -0.17 16.98
CA ILE A 28 -0.18 0.00 18.15
C ILE A 28 -0.28 -1.22 19.06
N ALA A 29 -1.48 -1.58 19.52
CA ALA A 29 -1.69 -2.58 20.55
C ALA A 29 -1.38 -4.01 20.09
N ASP A 30 -1.82 -4.38 18.88
CA ASP A 30 -1.78 -5.76 18.41
C ASP A 30 -0.47 -6.10 17.69
N TYR A 31 0.23 -5.10 17.13
CA TYR A 31 1.42 -5.34 16.30
C TYR A 31 2.68 -4.66 16.80
N ILE A 32 2.63 -3.37 17.17
CA ILE A 32 3.83 -2.60 17.49
C ILE A 32 4.33 -2.92 18.90
N GLU A 33 3.48 -2.79 19.91
CA GLU A 33 3.86 -3.00 21.30
C GLU A 33 4.36 -4.42 21.58
N PRO A 34 3.73 -5.50 21.08
CA PRO A 34 4.24 -6.85 21.26
C PRO A 34 5.64 -7.09 20.66
N VAL A 35 5.95 -6.41 19.54
CA VAL A 35 7.26 -6.50 18.89
C VAL A 35 8.31 -5.76 19.70
N LEU A 36 8.00 -4.55 20.16
CA LEU A 36 8.90 -3.75 21.01
C LEU A 36 9.19 -4.46 22.34
N LEU A 37 8.19 -5.08 22.97
CA LEU A 37 8.35 -5.85 24.22
C LEU A 37 9.31 -7.04 24.06
N LYS A 38 9.44 -7.59 22.83
CA LYS A 38 10.40 -8.66 22.52
C LYS A 38 11.77 -8.15 22.09
N GLY A 39 12.01 -6.84 22.17
CA GLY A 39 13.27 -6.22 21.76
C GLY A 39 13.50 -6.20 20.24
N ALA A 40 12.47 -6.46 19.44
CA ALA A 40 12.57 -6.39 17.98
C ALA A 40 12.18 -4.99 17.47
N VAL A 41 12.61 -4.65 16.26
CA VAL A 41 12.38 -3.34 15.64
C VAL A 41 11.22 -3.43 14.65
N PRO A 42 10.05 -2.84 14.95
CA PRO A 42 8.98 -2.76 13.97
C PRO A 42 9.30 -1.72 12.89
N VAL A 43 8.93 -2.01 11.65
CA VAL A 43 8.93 -1.08 10.53
C VAL A 43 7.53 -1.05 9.93
N LEU A 44 6.91 0.12 9.87
CA LEU A 44 5.62 0.32 9.22
C LEU A 44 5.83 0.63 7.74
N VAL A 45 4.92 0.15 6.90
CA VAL A 45 4.89 0.43 5.47
C VAL A 45 3.48 0.89 5.12
N THR A 46 3.34 2.09 4.54
CA THR A 46 2.02 2.57 4.13
C THR A 46 1.50 1.77 2.93
N ALA A 47 0.17 1.70 2.78
CA ALA A 47 -0.46 1.01 1.66
C ALA A 47 0.02 1.58 0.32
N ILE A 48 0.24 0.73 -0.68
CA ILE A 48 0.58 1.16 -2.05
C ILE A 48 -0.56 1.99 -2.65
N ALA A 49 -0.22 2.91 -3.56
CA ALA A 49 -1.24 3.58 -4.36
C ALA A 49 -1.96 2.58 -5.27
N MET A 50 -3.26 2.76 -5.45
CA MET A 50 -4.03 2.09 -6.50
C MET A 50 -3.82 2.82 -7.83
N LYS A 51 -4.23 2.21 -8.95
CA LYS A 51 -4.31 2.90 -10.26
C LYS A 51 -5.55 3.81 -10.25
N ASP A 52 -5.43 4.95 -9.58
CA ASP A 52 -6.47 5.97 -9.46
C ASP A 52 -5.86 7.35 -9.74
N PHE A 53 -6.30 7.99 -10.81
CA PHE A 53 -5.75 9.24 -11.30
C PHE A 53 -6.76 10.39 -11.19
N ASP A 54 -6.27 11.58 -10.92
CA ASP A 54 -7.06 12.81 -10.98
C ASP A 54 -7.14 13.36 -12.43
N GLU A 55 -7.87 14.45 -12.60
CA GLU A 55 -8.08 15.09 -13.90
C GLU A 55 -6.78 15.68 -14.50
N GLU A 56 -5.78 15.95 -13.66
CA GLU A 56 -4.47 16.41 -14.08
C GLU A 56 -3.46 15.27 -14.35
N GLY A 57 -3.93 14.02 -14.29
CA GLY A 57 -3.11 12.82 -14.54
C GLY A 57 -2.14 12.46 -13.41
N ARG A 58 -2.39 12.95 -12.19
CA ARG A 58 -1.62 12.58 -11.00
C ARG A 58 -2.28 11.39 -10.30
N CYS A 59 -1.50 10.38 -9.98
CA CYS A 59 -1.98 9.25 -9.21
C CYS A 59 -2.23 9.65 -7.76
N ARG A 60 -3.43 9.36 -7.25
CA ARG A 60 -3.81 9.66 -5.87
C ARG A 60 -3.13 8.73 -4.89
N ILE A 61 -2.79 9.25 -3.72
CA ILE A 61 -2.40 8.41 -2.57
C ILE A 61 -3.66 7.72 -2.05
N SER A 62 -3.65 6.40 -2.03
CA SER A 62 -4.77 5.61 -1.52
C SER A 62 -4.82 5.67 0.01
N PHE A 63 -6.03 5.72 0.55
CA PHE A 63 -6.29 5.65 1.99
C PHE A 63 -5.49 6.67 2.82
N PRO A 64 -5.59 7.98 2.54
CA PRO A 64 -4.74 9.00 3.15
C PRO A 64 -4.84 9.00 4.69
N GLU A 65 -6.01 8.79 5.28
CA GLU A 65 -6.21 8.74 6.72
C GLU A 65 -5.43 7.59 7.38
N TYR A 66 -5.40 6.41 6.75
CA TYR A 66 -4.62 5.25 7.24
C TYR A 66 -3.12 5.45 7.06
N ARG A 67 -2.72 6.09 5.96
CA ARG A 67 -1.32 6.49 5.74
C ARG A 67 -0.86 7.46 6.81
N ASP A 68 -1.64 8.50 7.08
CA ASP A 68 -1.31 9.52 8.06
C ASP A 68 -1.18 8.91 9.47
N ASN A 69 -2.05 7.97 9.85
CA ASN A 69 -1.90 7.19 11.09
C ASN A 69 -0.55 6.46 11.17
N CYS A 70 -0.09 5.82 10.09
CA CYS A 70 1.23 5.18 10.09
C CYS A 70 2.36 6.19 10.30
N LEU A 71 2.30 7.35 9.65
CA LEU A 71 3.29 8.42 9.80
C LEU A 71 3.29 9.02 11.21
N GLU A 72 2.11 9.24 11.78
CA GLU A 72 1.94 9.73 13.16
C GLU A 72 2.52 8.74 14.17
N ILE A 73 2.18 7.45 14.07
CA ILE A 73 2.73 6.39 14.92
C ILE A 73 4.26 6.37 14.84
N GLY A 74 4.79 6.48 13.61
CA GLY A 74 6.24 6.53 13.39
C GLY A 74 6.88 7.67 14.17
N LYS A 75 6.29 8.86 14.12
CA LYS A 75 6.76 10.05 14.83
C LYS A 75 6.59 9.91 16.34
N GLU A 76 5.43 9.46 16.81
CA GLU A 76 5.09 9.35 18.24
C GLU A 76 5.93 8.27 18.97
N LYS A 77 6.15 7.14 18.32
CA LYS A 77 6.84 5.97 18.89
C LYS A 77 8.32 5.87 18.49
N GLY A 78 8.81 6.76 17.64
CA GLY A 78 10.19 6.68 17.11
C GLY A 78 10.42 5.47 16.20
N ILE A 79 9.36 5.00 15.51
CA ILE A 79 9.38 3.83 14.64
C ILE A 79 9.64 4.27 13.20
N LYS A 80 10.43 3.47 12.48
CA LYS A 80 10.67 3.73 11.05
C LYS A 80 9.44 3.43 10.22
N VAL A 81 9.14 4.33 9.28
CA VAL A 81 8.02 4.20 8.35
C VAL A 81 8.53 4.33 6.92
N ILE A 82 8.20 3.37 6.08
CA ILE A 82 8.37 3.45 4.63
C ILE A 82 7.06 4.00 4.05
N ASP A 83 7.09 5.23 3.55
CA ASP A 83 5.92 5.86 2.93
C ASP A 83 5.72 5.36 1.49
N LEU A 84 5.44 4.05 1.38
CA LEU A 84 5.30 3.36 0.09
C LEU A 84 4.11 3.89 -0.72
N GLY A 85 3.06 4.36 -0.04
CA GLY A 85 1.90 5.00 -0.68
C GLY A 85 2.30 6.21 -1.50
N LYS A 86 3.14 7.10 -0.93
CA LYS A 86 3.64 8.26 -1.67
C LYS A 86 4.63 7.85 -2.78
N ILE A 87 5.56 6.96 -2.48
CA ILE A 87 6.55 6.49 -3.46
C ILE A 87 5.87 5.90 -4.69
N THR A 88 4.85 5.06 -4.47
CA THR A 88 4.13 4.40 -5.58
C THR A 88 3.19 5.36 -6.31
N ALA A 89 2.56 6.33 -5.62
CA ALA A 89 1.77 7.37 -6.27
C ALA A 89 2.64 8.25 -7.19
N ASP A 90 3.82 8.69 -6.71
CA ASP A 90 4.76 9.47 -7.51
C ASP A 90 5.29 8.68 -8.72
N PHE A 91 5.56 7.39 -8.54
CA PHE A 91 5.97 6.49 -9.61
C PHE A 91 4.87 6.30 -10.65
N ASN A 92 3.65 6.01 -10.21
CA ASN A 92 2.48 5.84 -11.08
C ASN A 92 2.19 7.10 -11.88
N THR A 93 2.30 8.28 -11.26
CA THR A 93 2.15 9.57 -11.94
C THR A 93 3.15 9.72 -13.09
N LYS A 94 4.41 9.32 -12.88
CA LYS A 94 5.44 9.38 -13.94
C LYS A 94 5.21 8.33 -15.04
N LEU A 95 4.72 7.16 -14.66
CA LEU A 95 4.44 6.06 -15.59
C LEU A 95 3.20 6.36 -16.45
N GLY A 96 2.26 7.14 -15.91
CA GLY A 96 0.99 7.47 -16.51
C GLY A 96 -0.03 6.32 -16.42
N GLU A 97 -1.29 6.63 -16.70
CA GLU A 97 -2.38 5.66 -16.56
C GLU A 97 -2.19 4.43 -17.47
N GLU A 98 -1.82 4.63 -18.73
CA GLU A 98 -1.58 3.53 -19.66
C GLU A 98 -0.40 2.65 -19.25
N GLY A 99 0.71 3.23 -18.79
CA GLY A 99 1.83 2.46 -18.28
C GLY A 99 1.45 1.64 -17.03
N CYS A 100 0.58 2.18 -16.18
CA CYS A 100 0.08 1.47 -15.02
C CYS A 100 -0.76 0.23 -15.37
N ARG A 101 -1.41 0.18 -16.55
CA ARG A 101 -2.13 -1.03 -17.01
C ARG A 101 -1.21 -2.25 -17.12
N GLU A 102 0.08 -2.04 -17.37
CA GLU A 102 1.05 -3.14 -17.52
C GLU A 102 1.55 -3.68 -16.18
N ILE A 103 1.39 -2.93 -15.09
CA ILE A 103 1.86 -3.35 -13.76
C ILE A 103 0.73 -3.72 -12.80
N TYR A 104 -0.51 -3.31 -13.07
CA TYR A 104 -1.71 -3.74 -12.34
C TYR A 104 -2.43 -4.88 -13.08
N MET A 105 -3.34 -5.56 -12.39
CA MET A 105 -4.11 -6.71 -12.91
C MET A 105 -5.19 -6.25 -13.91
N ASN A 106 -4.78 -5.45 -14.90
CA ASN A 106 -5.59 -5.08 -16.05
C ASN A 106 -5.30 -6.06 -17.19
N LEU A 107 -6.09 -7.11 -17.29
CA LEU A 107 -5.86 -8.21 -18.19
C LEU A 107 -6.79 -8.09 -19.40
N ARG A 108 -6.23 -8.23 -20.60
CA ARG A 108 -7.01 -8.31 -21.82
C ARG A 108 -7.79 -9.63 -21.88
N PRO A 109 -8.93 -9.69 -22.59
CA PRO A 109 -9.63 -10.95 -22.83
C PRO A 109 -8.69 -12.03 -23.36
N SER A 110 -8.83 -13.23 -22.83
CA SER A 110 -8.03 -14.42 -23.22
C SER A 110 -6.52 -14.30 -23.05
N MET A 111 -6.04 -13.32 -22.26
CA MET A 111 -4.61 -13.21 -21.92
C MET A 111 -4.13 -14.39 -21.06
N TYR A 112 -5.03 -14.91 -20.23
CA TYR A 112 -4.84 -16.12 -19.43
C TYR A 112 -6.05 -17.03 -19.61
N GLU A 113 -5.84 -18.34 -19.65
CA GLU A 113 -6.90 -19.35 -19.80
C GLU A 113 -8.00 -19.22 -18.76
N ALA A 114 -7.64 -18.87 -17.51
CA ALA A 114 -8.57 -18.67 -16.39
C ALA A 114 -9.30 -17.31 -16.43
N VAL A 115 -8.98 -16.39 -17.36
CA VAL A 115 -9.53 -15.03 -17.42
C VAL A 115 -9.94 -14.71 -18.85
N THR A 116 -10.97 -15.42 -19.34
CA THR A 116 -11.45 -15.33 -20.72
C THR A 116 -12.01 -13.96 -21.08
N GLU A 117 -12.73 -13.31 -20.16
CA GLU A 117 -13.38 -12.00 -20.35
C GLU A 117 -12.41 -10.82 -20.08
N GLY A 118 -11.17 -11.11 -19.67
CA GLY A 118 -10.27 -10.08 -19.17
C GLY A 118 -10.59 -9.69 -17.71
N LYS A 119 -9.83 -8.74 -17.18
CA LYS A 119 -10.03 -8.22 -15.81
C LYS A 119 -9.56 -6.78 -15.74
N GLU A 120 -10.32 -5.92 -15.11
CA GLU A 120 -9.87 -4.60 -14.71
C GLU A 120 -9.77 -4.56 -13.18
N ASP A 121 -8.55 -4.48 -12.66
CA ASP A 121 -8.27 -4.48 -11.24
C ASP A 121 -7.17 -3.45 -10.97
N ASN A 122 -7.55 -2.37 -10.33
CA ASN A 122 -6.71 -1.21 -10.09
C ASN A 122 -5.93 -1.28 -8.76
N ALA A 123 -6.06 -2.38 -8.01
CA ALA A 123 -5.45 -2.56 -6.69
C ALA A 123 -4.36 -3.64 -6.68
N HIS A 124 -4.59 -4.76 -7.35
CA HIS A 124 -3.65 -5.89 -7.34
C HIS A 124 -2.60 -5.73 -8.45
N LEU A 125 -1.37 -6.08 -8.11
CA LEU A 125 -0.23 -5.99 -9.02
C LEU A 125 -0.04 -7.28 -9.82
N ARG A 126 0.43 -7.14 -11.06
CA ARG A 126 1.08 -8.20 -11.81
C ARG A 126 2.49 -8.43 -11.26
N GLN A 127 3.13 -9.50 -11.71
CA GLN A 127 4.47 -9.87 -11.28
C GLN A 127 5.48 -8.73 -11.48
N GLU A 128 5.44 -8.06 -12.61
CA GLU A 128 6.32 -6.95 -12.95
C GLU A 128 6.15 -5.78 -11.97
N GLY A 129 4.90 -5.39 -11.68
CA GLY A 129 4.58 -4.35 -10.70
C GLY A 129 5.04 -4.72 -9.30
N ALA A 130 4.85 -5.99 -8.90
CA ALA A 130 5.29 -6.49 -7.60
C ALA A 130 6.82 -6.41 -7.44
N PHE A 131 7.59 -6.77 -8.47
CA PHE A 131 9.05 -6.63 -8.46
C PHE A 131 9.51 -5.17 -8.36
N ILE A 132 8.88 -4.26 -9.12
CA ILE A 132 9.21 -2.83 -9.05
C ILE A 132 8.96 -2.31 -7.63
N TYR A 133 7.80 -2.60 -7.05
CA TYR A 133 7.43 -2.10 -5.73
C TYR A 133 8.27 -2.72 -4.60
N ALA A 134 8.61 -4.00 -4.73
CA ALA A 134 9.57 -4.64 -3.82
C ALA A 134 10.95 -3.95 -3.88
N GLY A 135 11.38 -3.50 -5.06
CA GLY A 135 12.59 -2.71 -5.24
C GLY A 135 12.57 -1.39 -4.46
N PHE A 136 11.43 -0.71 -4.42
CA PHE A 136 11.28 0.51 -3.60
C PHE A 136 11.40 0.20 -2.10
N VAL A 137 10.72 -0.83 -1.63
CA VAL A 137 10.82 -1.25 -0.22
C VAL A 137 12.26 -1.63 0.13
N PHE A 138 12.95 -2.37 -0.73
CA PHE A 138 14.34 -2.76 -0.52
C PHE A 138 15.27 -1.55 -0.41
N LYS A 139 15.09 -0.55 -1.27
CA LYS A 139 15.88 0.69 -1.22
C LYS A 139 15.70 1.42 0.12
N GLU A 140 14.45 1.63 0.53
CA GLU A 140 14.14 2.29 1.79
C GLU A 140 14.65 1.51 3.02
N LEU A 141 14.55 0.18 2.99
CA LEU A 141 15.07 -0.67 4.07
C LEU A 141 16.58 -0.54 4.23
N LYS A 142 17.34 -0.43 3.16
CA LYS A 142 18.79 -0.23 3.23
C LYS A 142 19.20 1.06 3.91
N GLU A 143 18.36 2.09 3.84
CA GLU A 143 18.60 3.38 4.51
C GLU A 143 18.19 3.34 6.01
N ILE A 144 17.37 2.35 6.40
CA ILE A 144 16.86 2.19 7.76
C ILE A 144 17.79 1.30 8.61
N LEU A 145 18.39 0.29 7.99
CA LEU A 145 19.25 -0.71 8.62
C LEU A 145 20.72 -0.31 8.61
#